data_2475bf91c0d6f58b6c21d53daf74bc37
#
_entry.id   2475bf91c0d6f58b6c21d53daf74bc37
#
_cell.length_a   1.000
_cell.length_b   1.000
_cell.length_c   1.000
_cell.angle_alpha   90.00
_cell.angle_beta   90.00
_cell.angle_gamma   90.00
#
_symmetry.space_group_name_H-M   'P 1'
#
loop_
_entity.id
_entity.type
_entity.pdbx_description
1 polymer ?
#
loop_
_entity_poly.entity_id
_entity_poly.type
_entity_poly.pdbx_seq_one_letter_code
_entity_poly.pdbx_strand_id
1 'polypeptide(L)'
;MNKNQPKNAYQGGAEEFKGFIRLSSNENNYGPPKNVLTTIKKKTKYSNIYPELDGESLRKEISKTYSIKANQIILGAGSDEVLQMAYAAFTKPGDEVVFTKYAFAMYD
;
A
#
# COMPACT_ATOMS: atom_id res chain seq x y z
N MET A 1 9.61 8.48 -26.94
CA MET A 1 9.70 7.38 -25.96
C MET A 1 11.09 6.78 -26.06
N ASN A 2 11.88 6.88 -25.03
CA ASN A 2 13.27 6.43 -25.01
C ASN A 2 13.32 4.91 -24.91
N LYS A 3 13.80 4.21 -25.95
CA LYS A 3 13.83 2.74 -26.04
C LYS A 3 14.81 2.04 -25.08
N ASN A 4 15.52 2.80 -24.25
CA ASN A 4 16.56 2.31 -23.32
C ASN A 4 16.19 2.42 -21.84
N GLN A 5 14.94 2.68 -21.48
CA GLN A 5 14.54 2.53 -20.10
C GLN A 5 14.49 1.03 -19.77
N PRO A 6 15.12 0.58 -18.68
CA PRO A 6 14.92 -0.78 -18.20
C PRO A 6 13.42 -0.94 -17.98
N LYS A 7 12.84 -2.00 -18.55
CA LYS A 7 11.44 -2.36 -18.25
C LYS A 7 11.36 -2.47 -16.73
N ASN A 8 10.54 -1.59 -16.11
CA ASN A 8 10.35 -1.61 -14.66
C ASN A 8 10.06 -3.05 -14.24
N ALA A 9 10.87 -3.58 -13.34
CA ALA A 9 10.75 -4.95 -12.85
C ALA A 9 9.43 -5.18 -12.07
N TYR A 10 8.74 -4.10 -11.71
CA TYR A 10 7.44 -4.14 -11.06
C TYR A 10 6.32 -4.12 -12.11
N GLN A 11 5.97 -5.29 -12.61
CA GLN A 11 4.70 -5.51 -13.28
C GLN A 11 3.72 -6.07 -12.25
N GLY A 12 3.05 -5.18 -11.52
CA GLY A 12 1.90 -5.53 -10.73
C GLY A 12 0.82 -6.07 -11.66
N GLY A 13 0.46 -7.33 -11.54
CA GLY A 13 -0.55 -7.95 -12.35
C GLY A 13 -0.66 -9.44 -12.04
N ALA A 14 -1.88 -9.92 -11.97
CA ALA A 14 -2.19 -11.32 -11.78
C ALA A 14 -2.04 -12.07 -13.12
N GLU A 15 -0.81 -12.34 -13.56
CA GLU A 15 -0.61 -13.48 -14.45
C GLU A 15 -0.75 -14.74 -13.60
N GLU A 16 -1.77 -15.55 -13.88
CA GLU A 16 -1.92 -16.87 -13.29
C GLU A 16 -0.79 -17.79 -13.77
N PHE A 17 0.28 -17.86 -13.00
CA PHE A 17 1.33 -18.87 -13.18
C PHE A 17 0.87 -20.19 -12.56
N LYS A 18 0.07 -20.96 -13.30
CA LYS A 18 -0.37 -22.30 -12.85
C LYS A 18 0.85 -23.18 -12.63
N GLY A 19 0.99 -23.74 -11.45
CA GLY A 19 2.04 -24.69 -11.10
C GLY A 19 3.34 -24.11 -10.55
N PHE A 20 3.41 -22.78 -10.34
CA PHE A 20 4.58 -22.13 -9.75
C PHE A 20 4.24 -21.49 -8.40
N ILE A 21 5.21 -21.45 -7.49
CA ILE A 21 5.15 -20.65 -6.28
C ILE A 21 5.65 -19.26 -6.63
N ARG A 22 4.79 -18.26 -6.48
CA ARG A 22 5.14 -16.87 -6.76
C ARG A 22 5.92 -16.27 -5.60
N LEU A 23 7.16 -15.89 -5.86
CA LEU A 23 8.05 -15.26 -4.88
C LEU A 23 8.37 -13.79 -5.24
N SER A 24 7.73 -13.26 -6.30
CA SER A 24 7.84 -11.85 -6.69
C SER A 24 6.85 -10.98 -5.90
N SER A 25 7.12 -9.66 -5.86
CA SER A 25 6.20 -8.64 -5.33
C SER A 25 5.90 -8.71 -3.83
N ASN A 26 6.72 -9.42 -3.05
CA ASN A 26 6.58 -9.56 -1.59
C ASN A 26 5.19 -10.05 -1.13
N GLU A 27 4.54 -10.88 -1.95
CA GLU A 27 3.23 -11.45 -1.62
C GLU A 27 3.32 -12.54 -0.53
N ASN A 28 2.29 -12.63 0.29
CA ASN A 28 2.18 -13.69 1.28
C ASN A 28 1.58 -14.95 0.66
N ASN A 29 2.41 -15.93 0.34
CA ASN A 29 2.00 -17.21 -0.27
C ASN A 29 1.09 -18.07 0.62
N TYR A 30 1.03 -17.83 1.92
CA TYR A 30 0.10 -18.51 2.83
C TYR A 30 -1.32 -17.94 2.77
N GLY A 31 -1.50 -16.82 2.06
CA GLY A 31 -2.78 -16.13 1.97
C GLY A 31 -3.18 -15.39 3.26
N PRO A 32 -4.36 -14.78 3.28
CA PRO A 32 -4.85 -14.05 4.44
C PRO A 32 -5.36 -14.99 5.54
N PRO A 33 -5.28 -14.60 6.81
CA PRO A 33 -5.85 -15.34 7.93
C PRO A 33 -7.35 -15.62 7.76
N LYS A 34 -7.84 -16.75 8.25
CA LYS A 34 -9.26 -17.17 8.10
C LYS A 34 -10.24 -16.17 8.68
N ASN A 35 -9.93 -15.54 9.80
CA ASN A 35 -10.76 -14.51 10.44
C ASN A 35 -10.88 -13.24 9.56
N VAL A 36 -9.83 -12.88 8.83
CA VAL A 36 -9.87 -11.77 7.87
C VAL A 36 -10.84 -12.08 6.74
N LEU A 37 -10.74 -13.26 6.12
CA LEU A 37 -11.66 -13.70 5.06
C LEU A 37 -13.12 -13.72 5.53
N THR A 38 -13.35 -14.21 6.75
CA THR A 38 -14.69 -14.23 7.35
C THR A 38 -15.23 -12.82 7.56
N THR A 39 -14.37 -11.90 8.01
CA THR A 39 -14.75 -10.51 8.23
C THR A 39 -15.07 -9.80 6.92
N ILE A 40 -14.24 -9.98 5.89
CA ILE A 40 -14.50 -9.43 4.54
C ILE A 40 -15.87 -9.91 4.04
N LYS A 41 -16.13 -11.23 4.05
CA LYS A 41 -17.42 -11.79 3.62
C LYS A 41 -18.62 -11.19 4.38
N LYS A 42 -18.49 -10.97 5.68
CA LYS A 42 -19.55 -10.32 6.49
C LYS A 42 -19.77 -8.85 6.14
N LYS A 43 -18.69 -8.15 5.75
CA LYS A 43 -18.72 -6.71 5.49
C LYS A 43 -19.12 -6.35 4.06
N THR A 44 -18.96 -7.24 3.08
CA THR A 44 -19.31 -6.98 1.68
C THR A 44 -20.77 -6.55 1.47
N LYS A 45 -21.69 -6.99 2.30
CA LYS A 45 -23.11 -6.54 2.24
C LYS A 45 -23.30 -5.05 2.53
N TYR A 46 -22.29 -4.36 3.04
CA TYR A 46 -22.30 -2.93 3.33
C TYR A 46 -21.45 -2.11 2.35
N SER A 47 -21.00 -2.71 1.25
CA SER A 47 -20.14 -2.05 0.26
C SER A 47 -20.78 -0.84 -0.45
N ASN A 48 -22.09 -0.69 -0.35
CA ASN A 48 -22.87 0.44 -0.86
C ASN A 48 -22.94 1.62 0.14
N ILE A 49 -22.36 1.48 1.32
CA ILE A 49 -22.36 2.52 2.37
C ILE A 49 -21.00 3.17 2.42
N TYR A 50 -20.96 4.49 2.49
CA TYR A 50 -19.71 5.23 2.66
C TYR A 50 -18.97 4.78 3.91
N PRO A 51 -17.65 4.58 3.83
CA PRO A 51 -16.83 4.30 5.00
C PRO A 51 -16.76 5.52 5.93
N GLU A 52 -16.20 5.31 7.10
CA GLU A 52 -15.82 6.37 8.02
C GLU A 52 -14.85 7.35 7.35
N LEU A 53 -15.16 8.66 7.41
CA LEU A 53 -14.53 9.69 6.58
C LEU A 53 -12.99 9.75 6.73
N ASP A 54 -12.51 9.64 7.96
CA ASP A 54 -11.09 9.81 8.31
C ASP A 54 -10.43 8.54 8.84
N GLY A 55 -11.13 7.41 8.83
CA GLY A 55 -10.64 6.12 9.33
C GLY A 55 -10.27 6.12 10.82
N GLU A 56 -11.00 6.91 11.63
CA GLU A 56 -10.71 7.10 13.06
C GLU A 56 -10.62 5.76 13.82
N SER A 57 -11.55 4.84 13.56
CA SER A 57 -11.57 3.52 14.20
C SER A 57 -10.32 2.70 13.86
N LEU A 58 -9.88 2.72 12.62
CA LEU A 58 -8.64 2.05 12.21
C LEU A 58 -7.41 2.69 12.84
N ARG A 59 -7.32 4.04 12.86
CA ARG A 59 -6.21 4.74 13.52
C ARG A 59 -6.13 4.43 15.01
N LYS A 60 -7.28 4.32 15.70
CA LYS A 60 -7.33 3.92 17.10
C LYS A 60 -6.78 2.50 17.34
N GLU A 61 -7.14 1.54 16.50
CA GLU A 61 -6.63 0.17 16.61
C GLU A 61 -5.13 0.09 16.30
N ILE A 62 -4.65 0.79 15.27
CA ILE A 62 -3.21 0.89 14.98
C ILE A 62 -2.47 1.54 16.16
N SER A 63 -2.97 2.66 16.67
CA SER A 63 -2.44 3.37 17.83
C SER A 63 -2.26 2.45 19.03
N LYS A 64 -3.29 1.67 19.35
CA LYS A 64 -3.28 0.70 20.44
C LYS A 64 -2.28 -0.44 20.19
N THR A 65 -2.22 -0.97 18.97
CA THR A 65 -1.37 -2.10 18.61
C THR A 65 0.12 -1.74 18.66
N TYR A 66 0.46 -0.56 18.17
CA TYR A 66 1.85 -0.11 18.04
C TYR A 66 2.30 0.91 19.09
N SER A 67 1.43 1.25 20.05
CA SER A 67 1.71 2.21 21.11
C SER A 67 2.16 3.60 20.60
N ILE A 68 1.57 4.05 19.49
CA ILE A 68 1.78 5.37 18.89
C ILE A 68 0.50 6.20 18.97
N LYS A 69 0.60 7.52 18.96
CA LYS A 69 -0.59 8.38 19.04
C LYS A 69 -1.40 8.34 17.74
N ALA A 70 -2.74 8.31 17.81
CA ALA A 70 -3.60 8.26 16.65
C ALA A 70 -3.42 9.46 15.69
N ASN A 71 -3.03 10.62 16.21
CA ASN A 71 -2.71 11.81 15.40
C ASN A 71 -1.33 11.75 14.70
N GLN A 72 -0.56 10.70 14.92
CA GLN A 72 0.71 10.42 14.22
C GLN A 72 0.54 9.36 13.12
N ILE A 73 -0.71 8.98 12.81
CA ILE A 73 -1.03 7.95 11.82
C ILE A 73 -1.77 8.60 10.65
N ILE A 74 -1.24 8.39 9.45
CA ILE A 74 -1.90 8.71 8.18
C ILE A 74 -2.30 7.40 7.53
N LEU A 75 -3.50 7.36 6.97
CA LEU A 75 -4.02 6.24 6.19
C LEU A 75 -4.06 6.61 4.71
N GLY A 76 -3.81 5.64 3.84
CA GLY A 76 -3.88 5.81 2.40
C GLY A 76 -4.22 4.48 1.70
N ALA A 77 -4.54 4.55 0.42
CA ALA A 77 -4.78 3.40 -0.44
C ALA A 77 -3.44 2.74 -0.85
N GLY A 78 -2.75 2.19 0.13
CA GLY A 78 -1.43 1.61 -0.02
C GLY A 78 -0.29 2.61 0.19
N SER A 79 0.95 2.09 0.14
CA SER A 79 2.16 2.90 0.35
C SER A 79 2.36 3.99 -0.70
N ASP A 80 1.87 3.77 -1.92
CA ASP A 80 2.04 4.70 -3.03
C ASP A 80 1.33 6.03 -2.75
N GLU A 81 0.08 5.98 -2.28
CA GLU A 81 -0.65 7.19 -1.90
C GLU A 81 -0.01 7.89 -0.69
N VAL A 82 0.44 7.12 0.31
CA VAL A 82 1.13 7.69 1.48
C VAL A 82 2.42 8.39 1.06
N LEU A 83 3.19 7.83 0.14
CA LEU A 83 4.39 8.45 -0.42
C LEU A 83 4.04 9.75 -1.17
N GLN A 84 3.01 9.74 -2.02
CA GLN A 84 2.55 10.93 -2.73
C GLN A 84 2.11 12.04 -1.76
N MET A 85 1.37 11.69 -0.70
CA MET A 85 1.01 12.65 0.35
C MET A 85 2.24 13.23 1.05
N ALA A 86 3.26 12.41 1.32
CA ALA A 86 4.50 12.88 1.93
C ALA A 86 5.25 13.85 0.99
N TYR A 87 5.39 13.51 -0.28
CA TYR A 87 5.99 14.43 -1.26
C TYR A 87 5.23 15.74 -1.34
N ALA A 88 3.90 15.69 -1.48
CA ALA A 88 3.09 16.90 -1.56
C ALA A 88 3.18 17.79 -0.31
N ALA A 89 3.35 17.18 0.86
CA ALA A 89 3.43 17.91 2.13
C ALA A 89 4.80 18.52 2.41
N PHE A 90 5.89 17.88 1.96
CA PHE A 90 7.25 18.22 2.39
C PHE A 90 8.15 18.74 1.26
N THR A 91 7.71 18.67 -0.01
CA THR A 91 8.52 19.12 -1.15
C THR A 91 7.78 20.13 -2.02
N LYS A 92 8.57 20.95 -2.72
CA LYS A 92 8.10 21.91 -3.73
C LYS A 92 9.01 21.81 -4.98
N PRO A 93 8.63 22.38 -6.12
CA PRO A 93 9.47 22.38 -7.31
C PRO A 93 10.87 22.94 -7.04
N GLY A 94 11.91 22.16 -7.38
CA GLY A 94 13.30 22.47 -7.13
C GLY A 94 13.91 21.82 -5.89
N ASP A 95 13.12 21.20 -5.03
CA ASP A 95 13.64 20.42 -3.91
C ASP A 95 14.19 19.06 -4.38
N GLU A 96 15.13 18.51 -3.64
CA GLU A 96 15.76 17.22 -3.92
C GLU A 96 15.26 16.16 -2.95
N VAL A 97 14.98 14.96 -3.48
CA VAL A 97 14.61 13.77 -2.71
C VAL A 97 15.69 12.71 -2.90
N VAL A 98 16.25 12.21 -1.81
CA VAL A 98 17.31 11.20 -1.85
C VAL A 98 16.72 9.81 -1.57
N PHE A 99 16.96 8.87 -2.45
CA PHE A 99 16.57 7.47 -2.29
C PHE A 99 17.66 6.53 -2.81
N THR A 100 17.58 5.24 -2.46
CA THR A 100 18.57 4.25 -2.87
C THR A 100 18.35 3.80 -4.31
N LYS A 101 19.42 3.58 -5.08
CA LYS A 101 19.37 3.22 -6.50
C LYS A 101 18.53 1.99 -6.83
N TYR A 102 18.43 1.02 -5.94
CA TYR A 102 17.65 -0.22 -6.12
C TYR A 102 16.48 -0.27 -5.15
N ALA A 103 15.79 0.83 -5.04
CA ALA A 103 14.61 0.98 -4.20
C ALA A 103 13.32 0.61 -4.96
N PHE A 104 12.20 0.91 -4.34
CA PHE A 104 10.87 0.72 -4.92
C PHE A 104 10.67 1.62 -6.16
N ALA A 105 10.17 1.04 -7.25
CA ALA A 105 10.06 1.71 -8.55
C ALA A 105 9.18 2.99 -8.56
N MET A 106 8.38 3.20 -7.53
CA MET A 106 7.52 4.39 -7.39
C MET A 106 8.28 5.62 -6.85
N TYR A 107 9.59 5.50 -6.57
CA TYR A 107 10.41 6.67 -6.20
C TYR A 107 10.91 7.46 -7.42
N ASP A 108 10.91 6.84 -8.61
CA ASP A 108 11.23 7.47 -9.90
C ASP A 108 9.98 8.18 -10.46
#